data_0a0b9321d85bcd9be03aa0c92d88ad84
#
_entry.id   0a0b9321d85bcd9be03aa0c92d88ad84
#
_cell.length_a   1.000
_cell.length_b   1.000
_cell.length_c   1.000
_cell.angle_alpha   90.00
_cell.angle_beta   90.00
_cell.angle_gamma   90.00
#
_symmetry.space_group_name_H-M   'P 1'
#
loop_
_entity.id
_entity.type
_entity.pdbx_description
1 polymer ?
#
loop_
_entity_poly.entity_id
_entity_poly.type
_entity_poly.pdbx_seq_one_letter_code
_entity_poly.pdbx_strand_id
1 'polypeptide(L)'
;MLRYTLTEQLIHGMEVSNLAYDLARELGYEKEICYELAKAGVLHDIGKVVLENYVEEQDTLVVEEMRFVRTHPTLGYELLQGRGYSDFVLESILYHHENYDGTGYPANLAGEKIPFGARILRICDVYCALTSDRPYRSAFTQEQAMELMAEEVKNFDLKMFLAFQRVIHSGSRKAIELSDVDELIREIIKEKTENGIKEETGYRNERYFTERNGNP
;
A
#
# COMPACT_ATOMS: atom_id res chain seq x y z
N MET A 1 -7.84 -0.54 18.29
CA MET A 1 -7.35 -1.76 17.60
C MET A 1 -7.93 -1.80 16.19
N LEU A 2 -7.12 -1.46 15.18
CA LEU A 2 -7.53 -1.47 13.76
C LEU A 2 -7.31 -2.90 13.22
N ARG A 3 -8.20 -3.84 13.57
CA ARG A 3 -8.18 -5.18 12.99
C ARG A 3 -8.98 -5.14 11.69
N TYR A 4 -8.29 -5.21 10.55
CA TYR A 4 -8.89 -5.53 9.28
C TYR A 4 -8.82 -7.04 9.08
N THR A 5 -9.93 -7.65 8.71
CA THR A 5 -9.91 -9.04 8.27
C THR A 5 -9.08 -9.18 6.99
N LEU A 6 -8.50 -10.35 6.76
CA LEU A 6 -7.80 -10.64 5.51
C LEU A 6 -8.68 -10.32 4.28
N THR A 7 -9.97 -10.61 4.37
CA THR A 7 -10.94 -10.31 3.31
C THR A 7 -11.04 -8.81 3.04
N GLU A 8 -11.12 -7.97 4.08
CA GLU A 8 -11.17 -6.50 3.92
C GLU A 8 -9.87 -5.95 3.33
N GLN A 9 -8.71 -6.50 3.72
CA GLN A 9 -7.42 -6.13 3.14
C GLN A 9 -7.33 -6.50 1.66
N LEU A 10 -7.84 -7.68 1.28
CA LEU A 10 -7.88 -8.13 -0.11
C LEU A 10 -8.80 -7.26 -0.97
N ILE A 11 -10.01 -6.97 -0.50
CA ILE A 11 -10.96 -6.09 -1.19
C ILE A 11 -10.32 -4.71 -1.41
N HIS A 12 -9.74 -4.13 -0.37
CA HIS A 12 -9.05 -2.85 -0.48
C HIS A 12 -7.89 -2.89 -1.50
N GLY A 13 -7.05 -3.91 -1.43
CA GLY A 13 -5.96 -4.11 -2.39
C GLY A 13 -6.44 -4.20 -3.84
N MET A 14 -7.58 -4.89 -4.08
CA MET A 14 -8.19 -4.99 -5.41
C MET A 14 -8.76 -3.65 -5.89
N GLU A 15 -9.39 -2.86 -5.02
CA GLU A 15 -9.89 -1.53 -5.35
C GLU A 15 -8.72 -0.60 -5.72
N VAL A 16 -7.64 -0.60 -4.93
CA VAL A 16 -6.42 0.16 -5.22
C VAL A 16 -5.78 -0.28 -6.54
N SER A 17 -5.71 -1.59 -6.80
CA SER A 17 -5.20 -2.18 -8.04
C SER A 17 -5.95 -1.66 -9.28
N ASN A 18 -7.27 -1.73 -9.26
CA ASN A 18 -8.12 -1.29 -10.37
C ASN A 18 -7.93 0.21 -10.64
N LEU A 19 -7.91 1.04 -9.60
CA LEU A 19 -7.73 2.48 -9.75
C LEU A 19 -6.31 2.84 -10.21
N ALA A 20 -5.29 2.14 -9.73
CA ALA A 20 -3.91 2.35 -10.15
C ALA A 20 -3.72 2.00 -11.65
N TYR A 21 -4.34 0.90 -12.11
CA TYR A 21 -4.37 0.54 -13.53
C TYR A 21 -5.05 1.62 -14.36
N ASP A 22 -6.26 2.07 -13.97
CA ASP A 22 -7.03 3.06 -14.71
C ASP A 22 -6.34 4.42 -14.73
N LEU A 23 -5.72 4.84 -13.63
CA LEU A 23 -4.97 6.09 -13.56
C LEU A 23 -3.71 6.05 -14.43
N ALA A 24 -2.97 4.93 -14.42
CA ALA A 24 -1.80 4.77 -15.29
C ALA A 24 -2.20 4.84 -16.77
N ARG A 25 -3.29 4.19 -17.15
CA ARG A 25 -3.83 4.24 -18.50
C ARG A 25 -4.28 5.64 -18.91
N GLU A 26 -4.95 6.39 -18.01
CA GLU A 26 -5.35 7.79 -18.24
C GLU A 26 -4.12 8.69 -18.41
N LEU A 27 -3.04 8.40 -17.73
CA LEU A 27 -1.75 9.09 -17.88
C LEU A 27 -0.98 8.71 -19.16
N GLY A 28 -1.48 7.72 -19.94
CA GLY A 28 -0.89 7.29 -21.21
C GLY A 28 0.27 6.32 -21.07
N TYR A 29 0.39 5.62 -19.94
CA TYR A 29 1.41 4.59 -19.79
C TYR A 29 1.07 3.33 -20.57
N GLU A 30 2.10 2.61 -21.01
CA GLU A 30 1.98 1.34 -21.71
C GLU A 30 1.32 0.27 -20.81
N LYS A 31 0.68 -0.70 -21.45
CA LYS A 31 -0.14 -1.72 -20.80
C LYS A 31 0.64 -2.52 -19.75
N GLU A 32 1.90 -2.80 -20.03
CA GLU A 32 2.81 -3.51 -19.14
C GLU A 32 3.00 -2.77 -17.81
N ILE A 33 3.18 -1.45 -17.87
CA ILE A 33 3.30 -0.60 -16.67
C ILE A 33 1.98 -0.53 -15.91
N CYS A 34 0.85 -0.48 -16.63
CA CYS A 34 -0.46 -0.52 -15.97
C CYS A 34 -0.65 -1.82 -15.19
N TYR A 35 -0.22 -2.97 -15.72
CA TYR A 35 -0.28 -4.25 -15.00
C TYR A 35 0.69 -4.32 -13.82
N GLU A 36 1.91 -3.79 -13.96
CA GLU A 36 2.85 -3.71 -12.83
C GLU A 36 2.26 -2.86 -11.68
N LEU A 37 1.61 -1.75 -12.00
CA LEU A 37 0.89 -0.93 -11.01
C LEU A 37 -0.29 -1.66 -10.38
N ALA A 38 -1.04 -2.42 -11.16
CA ALA A 38 -2.11 -3.24 -10.63
C ALA A 38 -1.59 -4.28 -9.63
N LYS A 39 -0.50 -4.99 -9.95
CA LYS A 39 0.18 -5.91 -9.03
C LYS A 39 0.62 -5.19 -7.74
N ALA A 40 1.29 -4.04 -7.89
CA ALA A 40 1.71 -3.25 -6.75
C ALA A 40 0.51 -2.81 -5.88
N GLY A 41 -0.62 -2.45 -6.51
CA GLY A 41 -1.85 -2.06 -5.82
C GLY A 41 -2.44 -3.19 -4.97
N VAL A 42 -2.49 -4.43 -5.49
CA VAL A 42 -2.96 -5.58 -4.69
C VAL A 42 -2.05 -5.85 -3.50
N LEU A 43 -0.74 -5.68 -3.68
CA LEU A 43 0.29 -6.12 -2.74
C LEU A 43 0.78 -5.00 -1.79
N HIS A 44 0.35 -3.74 -1.98
CA HIS A 44 0.95 -2.59 -1.27
C HIS A 44 0.91 -2.75 0.26
N ASP A 45 -0.13 -3.37 0.77
CA ASP A 45 -0.39 -3.58 2.20
C ASP A 45 0.03 -4.97 2.72
N ILE A 46 0.69 -5.82 1.90
CA ILE A 46 1.02 -7.21 2.27
C ILE A 46 1.86 -7.30 3.56
N GLY A 47 2.63 -6.26 3.87
CA GLY A 47 3.41 -6.18 5.10
C GLY A 47 2.55 -6.14 6.36
N LYS A 48 1.28 -5.75 6.28
CA LYS A 48 0.33 -5.78 7.42
C LYS A 48 0.05 -7.20 7.90
N VAL A 49 0.06 -8.18 6.99
CA VAL A 49 -0.12 -9.60 7.33
C VAL A 49 0.99 -10.10 8.26
N VAL A 50 2.20 -9.56 8.12
CA VAL A 50 3.31 -9.89 9.03
C VAL A 50 3.08 -9.27 10.41
N LEU A 51 2.52 -8.05 10.47
CA LEU A 51 2.28 -7.32 11.71
C LEU A 51 1.16 -7.94 12.55
N GLU A 52 0.14 -8.52 11.93
CA GLU A 52 -0.98 -9.15 12.65
C GLU A 52 -0.49 -10.24 13.63
N ASN A 53 0.51 -11.02 13.22
CA ASN A 53 1.08 -12.07 14.07
C ASN A 53 1.84 -11.53 15.29
N TYR A 54 2.28 -10.25 15.28
CA TYR A 54 3.01 -9.63 16.38
C TYR A 54 2.12 -8.86 17.36
N VAL A 55 0.97 -8.33 16.90
CA VAL A 55 0.07 -7.51 17.72
C VAL A 55 -0.81 -8.35 18.63
N GLU A 56 -1.04 -9.63 18.32
CA GLU A 56 -1.84 -10.54 19.16
C GLU A 56 -1.19 -10.85 20.51
N GLU A 57 0.12 -10.64 20.66
CA GLU A 57 0.85 -11.01 21.88
C GLU A 57 1.08 -9.87 22.89
N GLN A 58 0.73 -8.63 22.58
CA GLN A 58 1.06 -7.50 23.44
C GLN A 58 -0.11 -6.50 23.63
N ASP A 59 -0.42 -6.15 24.87
CA ASP A 59 -1.23 -4.97 25.25
C ASP A 59 -0.42 -3.69 24.99
N THR A 60 -0.29 -3.30 23.70
CA THR A 60 0.49 -2.13 23.29
C THR A 60 -0.34 -0.85 23.31
N LEU A 61 0.27 0.27 23.67
CA LEU A 61 -0.33 1.59 23.58
C LEU A 61 -0.62 1.95 22.11
N VAL A 62 -1.71 2.66 21.83
CA VAL A 62 -2.14 3.10 20.47
C VAL A 62 -1.01 3.77 19.67
N VAL A 63 -0.12 4.51 20.35
CA VAL A 63 1.03 5.17 19.69
C VAL A 63 2.06 4.16 19.18
N GLU A 64 2.26 3.05 19.92
CA GLU A 64 3.17 1.97 19.51
C GLU A 64 2.56 1.17 18.36
N GLU A 65 1.26 0.88 18.40
CA GLU A 65 0.54 0.27 17.27
C GLU A 65 0.71 1.12 15.99
N MET A 66 0.55 2.43 16.06
CA MET A 66 0.73 3.32 14.91
C MET A 66 2.18 3.32 14.39
N ARG A 67 3.18 3.22 15.27
CA ARG A 67 4.58 3.07 14.85
C ARG A 67 4.80 1.75 14.12
N PHE A 68 4.24 0.66 14.63
CA PHE A 68 4.29 -0.65 13.98
C PHE A 68 3.62 -0.63 12.61
N VAL A 69 2.42 -0.07 12.51
CA VAL A 69 1.72 0.04 11.22
C VAL A 69 2.57 0.78 10.20
N ARG A 70 3.32 1.82 10.58
CA ARG A 70 4.20 2.55 9.65
C ARG A 70 5.37 1.73 9.11
N THR A 71 5.63 0.54 9.61
CA THR A 71 6.70 -0.34 9.09
C THR A 71 6.22 -1.25 7.96
N HIS A 72 4.89 -1.38 7.74
CA HIS A 72 4.37 -2.33 6.75
C HIS A 72 4.90 -2.12 5.31
N PRO A 73 5.22 -0.90 4.81
CA PRO A 73 5.77 -0.78 3.46
C PRO A 73 7.15 -1.44 3.35
N THR A 74 7.99 -1.25 4.38
CA THR A 74 9.32 -1.87 4.45
C THR A 74 9.21 -3.39 4.57
N LEU A 75 8.33 -3.88 5.44
CA LEU A 75 8.07 -5.32 5.60
C LEU A 75 7.50 -5.95 4.33
N GLY A 76 6.61 -5.24 3.62
CA GLY A 76 6.09 -5.68 2.33
C GLY A 76 7.19 -5.78 1.27
N TYR A 77 8.07 -4.78 1.18
CA TYR A 77 9.23 -4.80 0.31
C TYR A 77 10.14 -6.02 0.62
N GLU A 78 10.53 -6.20 1.88
CA GLU A 78 11.38 -7.31 2.32
C GLU A 78 10.75 -8.68 2.05
N LEU A 79 9.44 -8.81 2.26
CA LEU A 79 8.70 -10.04 2.00
C LEU A 79 8.70 -10.42 0.51
N LEU A 80 8.63 -9.44 -0.38
CA LEU A 80 8.52 -9.67 -1.83
C LEU A 80 9.88 -9.66 -2.55
N GLN A 81 10.92 -9.11 -1.94
CA GLN A 81 12.27 -9.08 -2.50
C GLN A 81 12.77 -10.50 -2.79
N GLY A 82 13.37 -10.70 -3.98
CA GLY A 82 13.85 -11.99 -4.44
C GLY A 82 12.77 -12.98 -4.90
N ARG A 83 11.50 -12.57 -4.98
CA ARG A 83 10.36 -13.41 -5.41
C ARG A 83 9.91 -13.15 -6.86
N GLY A 84 10.76 -12.55 -7.67
CA GLY A 84 10.50 -12.33 -9.10
C GLY A 84 9.67 -11.09 -9.42
N TYR A 85 9.40 -10.22 -8.44
CA TYR A 85 8.80 -8.92 -8.69
C TYR A 85 9.84 -7.93 -9.21
N SER A 86 9.41 -7.05 -10.11
CA SER A 86 10.27 -5.98 -10.65
C SER A 86 10.61 -4.95 -9.56
N ASP A 87 11.75 -4.27 -9.71
CA ASP A 87 12.12 -3.14 -8.84
C ASP A 87 11.03 -2.07 -8.84
N PHE A 88 10.36 -1.89 -9.98
CA PHE A 88 9.23 -0.97 -10.09
C PHE A 88 8.07 -1.30 -9.13
N VAL A 89 7.66 -2.58 -9.06
CA VAL A 89 6.63 -3.04 -8.11
C VAL A 89 7.12 -2.87 -6.67
N LEU A 90 8.34 -3.31 -6.39
CA LEU A 90 8.92 -3.27 -5.05
C LEU A 90 9.06 -1.84 -4.52
N GLU A 91 9.57 -0.91 -5.33
CA GLU A 91 9.70 0.50 -4.95
C GLU A 91 8.34 1.19 -4.83
N SER A 92 7.37 0.83 -5.68
CA SER A 92 6.01 1.34 -5.56
C SER A 92 5.39 0.96 -4.21
N ILE A 93 5.62 -0.27 -3.74
CA ILE A 93 5.16 -0.75 -2.44
C ILE A 93 5.93 -0.08 -1.30
N LEU A 94 7.25 0.02 -1.39
CA LEU A 94 8.08 0.59 -0.32
C LEU A 94 7.71 2.05 -0.03
N TYR A 95 7.40 2.84 -1.06
CA TYR A 95 7.25 4.28 -0.95
C TYR A 95 5.79 4.78 -1.10
N HIS A 96 4.78 3.89 -1.07
CA HIS A 96 3.38 4.30 -1.28
C HIS A 96 2.81 5.23 -0.21
N HIS A 97 3.47 5.37 0.93
CA HIS A 97 3.12 6.33 1.97
C HIS A 97 3.99 7.59 1.99
N GLU A 98 4.82 7.79 0.97
CA GLU A 98 5.48 9.08 0.80
C GLU A 98 4.46 10.14 0.34
N ASN A 99 4.58 11.33 0.90
CA ASN A 99 3.79 12.49 0.50
C ASN A 99 4.63 13.38 -0.43
N TYR A 100 4.00 13.94 -1.45
CA TYR A 100 4.70 14.76 -2.44
C TYR A 100 5.43 15.96 -1.83
N ASP A 101 4.94 16.46 -0.71
CA ASP A 101 5.58 17.54 0.08
C ASP A 101 6.75 17.08 0.98
N GLY A 102 7.06 15.79 1.03
CA GLY A 102 8.16 15.22 1.82
C GLY A 102 7.81 14.90 3.28
N THR A 103 6.55 14.98 3.67
CA THR A 103 6.10 14.66 5.05
C THR A 103 5.73 13.20 5.25
N GLY A 104 5.89 12.36 4.21
CA GLY A 104 5.56 10.95 4.21
C GLY A 104 6.59 10.06 4.91
N TYR A 105 6.52 8.76 4.64
CA TYR A 105 7.44 7.74 5.15
C TYR A 105 7.58 6.60 4.13
N PRO A 106 8.61 5.77 4.18
CA PRO A 106 9.63 5.64 5.25
C PRO A 106 10.85 6.56 5.10
N ALA A 107 11.10 7.14 3.92
CA ALA A 107 12.34 7.84 3.61
C ALA A 107 12.20 9.37 3.55
N ASN A 108 11.00 9.91 3.69
CA ASN A 108 10.67 11.33 3.57
C ASN A 108 11.10 11.91 2.20
N LEU A 109 10.88 11.14 1.15
CA LEU A 109 11.13 11.59 -0.22
C LEU A 109 10.14 12.69 -0.60
N ALA A 110 10.58 13.64 -1.43
CA ALA A 110 9.74 14.75 -1.87
C ALA A 110 9.72 14.87 -3.39
N GLY A 111 8.56 15.25 -3.94
CA GLY A 111 8.39 15.55 -5.35
C GLY A 111 8.68 14.33 -6.22
N GLU A 112 9.42 14.56 -7.31
CA GLU A 112 9.75 13.52 -8.30
C GLU A 112 10.82 12.51 -7.82
N LYS A 113 11.40 12.70 -6.62
CA LYS A 113 12.24 11.68 -5.99
C LYS A 113 11.43 10.46 -5.54
N ILE A 114 10.13 10.64 -5.33
CA ILE A 114 9.21 9.53 -5.06
C ILE A 114 8.99 8.78 -6.37
N PRO A 115 9.22 7.44 -6.42
CA PRO A 115 8.93 6.64 -7.60
C PRO A 115 7.51 6.89 -8.10
N PHE A 116 7.33 7.00 -9.42
CA PHE A 116 6.02 7.40 -9.95
C PHE A 116 4.90 6.40 -9.60
N GLY A 117 5.21 5.10 -9.52
CA GLY A 117 4.26 4.09 -9.10
C GLY A 117 3.78 4.31 -7.66
N ALA A 118 4.68 4.69 -6.75
CA ALA A 118 4.33 5.03 -5.38
C ALA A 118 3.42 6.27 -5.31
N ARG A 119 3.67 7.30 -6.16
CA ARG A 119 2.79 8.49 -6.25
C ARG A 119 1.37 8.14 -6.72
N ILE A 120 1.25 7.21 -7.67
CA ILE A 120 -0.04 6.68 -8.13
C ILE A 120 -0.73 5.91 -7.01
N LEU A 121 -0.03 4.97 -6.38
CA LEU A 121 -0.59 4.19 -5.27
C LEU A 121 -1.06 5.08 -4.13
N ARG A 122 -0.30 6.12 -3.79
CA ARG A 122 -0.68 7.07 -2.73
C ARG A 122 -2.05 7.71 -2.97
N ILE A 123 -2.34 8.13 -4.19
CA ILE A 123 -3.64 8.72 -4.57
C ILE A 123 -4.75 7.68 -4.47
N CYS A 124 -4.52 6.49 -5.04
CA CYS A 124 -5.52 5.43 -5.10
C CYS A 124 -5.83 4.88 -3.70
N ASP A 125 -4.80 4.65 -2.87
CA ASP A 125 -4.96 4.16 -1.50
C ASP A 125 -5.78 5.13 -0.64
N VAL A 126 -5.46 6.42 -0.64
CA VAL A 126 -6.21 7.43 0.12
C VAL A 126 -7.66 7.47 -0.32
N TYR A 127 -7.94 7.45 -1.62
CA TYR A 127 -9.32 7.45 -2.11
C TYR A 127 -10.08 6.20 -1.69
N CYS A 128 -9.52 5.00 -1.89
CA CYS A 128 -10.15 3.75 -1.45
C CYS A 128 -10.36 3.73 0.06
N ALA A 129 -9.38 4.22 0.83
CA ALA A 129 -9.51 4.32 2.27
C ALA A 129 -10.66 5.27 2.71
N LEU A 130 -10.93 6.35 1.98
CA LEU A 130 -12.03 7.26 2.25
C LEU A 130 -13.38 6.69 1.85
N THR A 131 -13.47 5.99 0.73
CA THR A 131 -14.71 5.46 0.15
C THR A 131 -15.10 4.08 0.63
N SER A 132 -14.32 3.45 1.52
CA SER A 132 -14.65 2.18 2.17
C SER A 132 -15.17 2.40 3.59
N ASP A 133 -16.08 1.53 4.06
CA ASP A 133 -16.50 1.50 5.45
C ASP A 133 -15.33 1.13 6.37
N ARG A 134 -15.28 1.75 7.52
CA ARG A 134 -14.28 1.48 8.56
C ARG A 134 -15.00 1.20 9.88
N PRO A 135 -14.43 0.43 10.83
CA PRO A 135 -15.10 0.10 12.08
C PRO A 135 -15.60 1.30 12.89
N TYR A 136 -15.02 2.47 12.67
CA TYR A 136 -15.31 3.72 13.37
C TYR A 136 -15.94 4.81 12.48
N ARG A 137 -16.19 4.53 11.17
CA ARG A 137 -16.68 5.53 10.21
C ARG A 137 -17.29 4.85 8.99
N SER A 138 -18.47 5.31 8.56
CA SER A 138 -19.04 4.95 7.27
C SER A 138 -18.22 5.51 6.10
N ALA A 139 -18.33 4.88 4.93
CA ALA A 139 -17.73 5.36 3.70
C ALA A 139 -18.19 6.79 3.37
N PHE A 140 -17.27 7.62 2.91
CA PHE A 140 -17.62 8.89 2.28
C PHE A 140 -18.16 8.67 0.87
N THR A 141 -19.02 9.58 0.39
CA THR A 141 -19.38 9.60 -1.02
C THR A 141 -18.15 9.94 -1.87
N GLN A 142 -18.24 9.67 -3.17
CA GLN A 142 -17.18 10.02 -4.12
C GLN A 142 -16.85 11.52 -4.07
N GLU A 143 -17.87 12.37 -4.01
CA GLU A 143 -17.75 13.83 -3.95
C GLU A 143 -17.02 14.27 -2.67
N GLN A 144 -17.47 13.75 -1.52
CA GLN A 144 -16.86 14.05 -0.23
C GLN A 144 -15.39 13.60 -0.17
N ALA A 145 -15.09 12.40 -0.69
CA ALA A 145 -13.72 11.92 -0.74
C ALA A 145 -12.83 12.81 -1.59
N MET A 146 -13.33 13.25 -2.75
CA MET A 146 -12.58 14.15 -3.64
C MET A 146 -12.36 15.55 -3.02
N GLU A 147 -13.34 16.09 -2.27
CA GLU A 147 -13.19 17.34 -1.53
C GLU A 147 -12.10 17.23 -0.46
N LEU A 148 -12.15 16.19 0.38
CA LEU A 148 -11.14 15.94 1.40
C LEU A 148 -9.73 15.77 0.81
N MET A 149 -9.60 15.06 -0.31
CA MET A 149 -8.32 14.91 -0.99
C MET A 149 -7.81 16.23 -1.59
N ALA A 150 -8.71 17.10 -2.05
CA ALA A 150 -8.34 18.42 -2.56
C ALA A 150 -7.82 19.36 -1.46
N GLU A 151 -8.34 19.27 -0.23
CA GLU A 151 -7.82 20.01 0.93
C GLU A 151 -6.37 19.59 1.26
N GLU A 152 -6.01 18.34 1.02
CA GLU A 152 -4.69 17.78 1.27
C GLU A 152 -3.85 17.59 -0.03
N VAL A 153 -4.16 18.37 -1.08
CA VAL A 153 -3.55 18.22 -2.42
C VAL A 153 -2.02 18.31 -2.42
N LYS A 154 -1.41 18.98 -1.45
CA LYS A 154 0.06 19.05 -1.26
C LYS A 154 0.73 17.68 -1.06
N ASN A 155 -0.05 16.69 -0.61
CA ASN A 155 0.42 15.32 -0.40
C ASN A 155 0.53 14.52 -1.70
N PHE A 156 -0.06 15.03 -2.80
CA PHE A 156 -0.17 14.33 -4.07
C PHE A 156 0.60 15.03 -5.19
N ASP A 157 1.06 14.25 -6.16
CA ASP A 157 1.49 14.81 -7.44
C ASP A 157 0.26 15.42 -8.13
N LEU A 158 0.26 16.74 -8.29
CA LEU A 158 -0.89 17.47 -8.81
C LEU A 158 -1.30 17.01 -10.21
N LYS A 159 -0.34 16.70 -11.09
CA LYS A 159 -0.62 16.21 -12.43
C LYS A 159 -1.35 14.87 -12.40
N MET A 160 -0.90 13.95 -11.53
CA MET A 160 -1.54 12.65 -11.34
C MET A 160 -2.90 12.80 -10.67
N PHE A 161 -3.03 13.68 -9.68
CA PHE A 161 -4.30 13.94 -9.02
C PHE A 161 -5.36 14.49 -9.96
N LEU A 162 -5.01 15.42 -10.86
CA LEU A 162 -5.92 15.92 -11.89
C LEU A 162 -6.33 14.84 -12.90
N ALA A 163 -5.42 13.92 -13.25
CA ALA A 163 -5.76 12.76 -14.06
C ALA A 163 -6.69 11.81 -13.31
N PHE A 164 -6.45 11.59 -12.02
CA PHE A 164 -7.30 10.77 -11.17
C PHE A 164 -8.74 11.30 -11.08
N GLN A 165 -8.92 12.61 -10.96
CA GLN A 165 -10.26 13.23 -11.01
C GLN A 165 -11.01 12.86 -12.31
N ARG A 166 -10.33 12.84 -13.47
CA ARG A 166 -10.95 12.42 -14.73
C ARG A 166 -11.36 10.95 -14.71
N VAL A 167 -10.51 10.07 -14.17
CA VAL A 167 -10.83 8.65 -14.00
C VAL A 167 -12.10 8.46 -13.16
N ILE A 168 -12.18 9.14 -12.02
CA ILE A 168 -13.32 9.02 -11.11
C ILE A 168 -14.62 9.54 -11.75
N HIS A 169 -14.57 10.66 -12.48
CA HIS A 169 -15.76 11.24 -13.13
C HIS A 169 -16.18 10.51 -14.40
N SER A 170 -15.29 9.83 -15.11
CA SER A 170 -15.61 9.13 -16.36
C SER A 170 -16.50 7.90 -16.17
N GLY A 171 -16.58 7.37 -14.96
CA GLY A 171 -17.38 6.16 -14.66
C GLY A 171 -16.88 4.88 -15.34
N SER A 172 -15.77 4.93 -16.05
CA SER A 172 -15.21 3.82 -16.83
C SER A 172 -14.43 2.83 -15.95
N ARG A 173 -15.08 2.23 -14.97
CA ARG A 173 -14.48 1.14 -14.20
C ARG A 173 -14.63 -0.17 -14.96
N LYS A 174 -13.61 -0.60 -15.69
CA LYS A 174 -13.46 -2.00 -16.07
C LYS A 174 -12.68 -2.68 -14.96
N ALA A 175 -13.35 -3.52 -14.18
CA ALA A 175 -12.68 -4.39 -13.22
C ALA A 175 -11.63 -5.24 -13.97
N ILE A 176 -10.41 -5.34 -13.42
CA ILE A 176 -9.47 -6.39 -13.79
C ILE A 176 -10.16 -7.71 -13.41
N GLU A 177 -10.20 -8.69 -14.31
CA GLU A 177 -10.79 -9.98 -13.98
C GLU A 177 -10.02 -10.59 -12.81
N LEU A 178 -10.76 -10.99 -11.79
CA LEU A 178 -10.27 -11.52 -10.51
C LEU A 178 -9.38 -12.77 -10.67
N SER A 179 -9.48 -13.47 -11.82
CA SER A 179 -8.74 -14.70 -12.10
C SER A 179 -7.22 -14.54 -11.95
N ASP A 180 -6.66 -13.44 -12.45
CA ASP A 180 -5.20 -13.23 -12.46
C ASP A 180 -4.67 -12.87 -11.06
N VAL A 181 -5.51 -12.19 -10.27
CA VAL A 181 -5.19 -11.81 -8.89
C VAL A 181 -5.37 -12.99 -7.94
N ASP A 182 -6.43 -13.78 -8.11
CA ASP A 182 -6.68 -15.00 -7.33
C ASP A 182 -5.55 -16.01 -7.51
N GLU A 183 -5.01 -16.15 -8.72
CA GLU A 183 -3.89 -17.04 -8.99
C GLU A 183 -2.62 -16.57 -8.27
N LEU A 184 -2.31 -15.27 -8.33
CA LEU A 184 -1.16 -14.66 -7.64
C LEU A 184 -1.26 -14.81 -6.12
N ILE A 185 -2.43 -14.57 -5.55
CA ILE A 185 -2.67 -14.72 -4.11
C ILE A 185 -2.55 -16.19 -3.68
N ARG A 186 -3.11 -17.12 -4.47
CA ARG A 186 -2.99 -18.56 -4.21
C ARG A 186 -1.54 -19.03 -4.26
N GLU A 187 -0.73 -18.52 -5.20
CA GLU A 187 0.69 -18.84 -5.26
C GLU A 187 1.44 -18.34 -4.02
N ILE A 188 1.20 -17.10 -3.59
CA ILE A 188 1.81 -16.53 -2.37
C ILE A 188 1.41 -17.33 -1.12
N ILE A 189 0.14 -17.70 -1.00
CA ILE A 189 -0.36 -18.48 0.15
C ILE A 189 0.20 -19.92 0.09
N LYS A 190 0.25 -20.54 -1.10
CA LYS A 190 0.75 -21.89 -1.30
C LYS A 190 2.23 -22.00 -0.97
N GLU A 191 3.06 -21.05 -1.40
CA GLU A 191 4.47 -21.02 -1.03
C GLU A 191 4.68 -20.86 0.49
N LYS A 192 3.82 -20.11 1.17
CA LYS A 192 3.87 -20.03 2.64
C LYS A 192 3.53 -21.34 3.32
N THR A 193 2.59 -22.12 2.76
CA THR A 193 2.15 -23.40 3.35
C THR A 193 3.07 -24.56 2.99
N GLU A 194 3.64 -24.59 1.78
CA GLU A 194 4.55 -25.65 1.33
C GLU A 194 5.99 -25.49 1.82
N ASN A 195 6.47 -24.24 1.92
CA ASN A 195 7.81 -23.93 2.44
C ASN A 195 7.86 -23.78 3.94
N GLY A 196 6.78 -24.14 4.66
CA GLY A 196 6.62 -24.03 6.09
C GLY A 196 7.64 -23.05 6.65
N ILE A 197 7.28 -21.93 7.17
CA ILE A 197 8.25 -21.05 7.84
C ILE A 197 8.97 -21.95 8.83
N LYS A 198 10.12 -22.50 8.42
CA LYS A 198 11.05 -23.07 9.37
C LYS A 198 11.35 -21.92 10.31
N GLU A 199 11.15 -22.16 11.59
CA GLU A 199 11.43 -21.27 12.72
C GLU A 199 12.93 -20.89 12.80
N GLU A 200 13.53 -20.49 11.71
CA GLU A 200 14.91 -20.00 11.63
C GLU A 200 15.02 -18.55 11.16
N THR A 201 13.96 -17.80 11.14
CA THR A 201 14.11 -16.35 11.17
C THR A 201 14.12 -15.91 12.62
N GLY A 202 15.25 -16.15 13.27
CA GLY A 202 15.67 -15.33 14.40
C GLY A 202 15.76 -13.88 13.93
N TYR A 203 14.65 -13.23 13.83
CA TYR A 203 14.58 -11.78 13.80
C TYR A 203 15.08 -11.31 15.16
N ARG A 204 16.39 -11.15 15.25
CA ARG A 204 17.01 -10.42 16.35
C ARG A 204 16.48 -9.00 16.28
N ASN A 205 15.53 -8.74 17.15
CA ASN A 205 14.99 -7.41 17.48
C ASN A 205 16.08 -6.39 17.89
N GLU A 206 17.34 -6.80 17.92
CA GLU A 206 18.47 -6.00 18.40
C GLU A 206 18.94 -4.93 17.42
N ARG A 207 18.70 -5.05 16.12
CA ARG A 207 19.24 -4.08 15.15
C ARG A 207 18.45 -2.78 15.02
N TYR A 208 17.15 -2.79 15.33
CA TYR A 208 16.33 -1.58 15.23
C TYR A 208 16.29 -0.74 16.52
N PHE A 209 16.73 -1.31 17.67
CA PHE A 209 16.64 -0.64 18.96
C PHE A 209 17.99 -0.17 19.54
N THR A 210 19.14 -0.64 19.04
CA THR A 210 20.45 -0.36 19.66
C THR A 210 21.19 0.86 19.11
N GLU A 211 20.80 1.44 17.99
CA GLU A 211 21.51 2.59 17.41
C GLU A 211 21.06 3.99 17.89
N ARG A 212 20.09 4.08 18.79
CA ARG A 212 19.62 5.40 19.29
C ARG A 212 19.83 5.67 20.79
N ASN A 213 20.43 4.77 21.55
CA ASN A 213 20.69 4.98 22.98
C ASN A 213 22.18 4.98 23.34
N GLY A 214 23.04 5.38 22.44
CA GLY A 214 24.43 5.63 22.73
C GLY A 214 24.75 7.10 22.74
N ASN A 215 24.56 7.75 23.87
CA ASN A 215 25.46 8.85 24.24
C ASN A 215 25.43 9.11 25.75
N PRO A 216 26.63 9.37 26.35
CA PRO A 216 26.82 9.54 27.80
C PRO A 216 26.25 10.83 28.33
#